data_daefba3d1143f49ec777b7f90cebbbf3
#
_entry.id   daefba3d1143f49ec777b7f90cebbbf3
#
_cell.length_a   1.000
_cell.length_b   1.000
_cell.length_c   1.000
_cell.angle_alpha   90.00
_cell.angle_beta   90.00
_cell.angle_gamma   90.00
#
_symmetry.space_group_name_H-M   'P 1'
#
loop_
_entity.id
_entity.type
_entity.pdbx_description
1 polymer ?
#
loop_
_entity_poly.entity_id
_entity_poly.type
_entity_poly.pdbx_seq_one_letter_code
_entity_poly.pdbx_strand_id
1 'polypeptide(L)'
;MADVNTQLVQQEERQRIARDLHDTIGHTLTMIKVKTELTTKLIDRDPSSVKQELNDILATTRTALKQVRELVSDMNFVSLQMELLHCQQLLQSANITTTIHNHCPKIVLSSVEETMLALCVREATTNMLKHSQAQNCQMQIHCRNRQYTITIQDDGIGLEQKGLGNGMNSMKERMRVLQGDALFEGNTKTGTKVFFSIPIQDGKEPLT
;
A
#
# COMPACT_ATOMS: atom_id res chain seq x y z
N MET A 1 -34.39 -5.55 4.93
CA MET A 1 -34.02 -6.72 5.79
C MET A 1 -32.78 -7.48 5.29
N ALA A 2 -32.54 -7.58 3.98
CA ALA A 2 -31.32 -8.21 3.45
C ALA A 2 -30.02 -7.47 3.83
N ASP A 3 -30.01 -6.13 3.84
CA ASP A 3 -28.79 -5.34 4.14
C ASP A 3 -28.30 -5.47 5.58
N VAL A 4 -29.22 -5.58 6.56
CA VAL A 4 -28.85 -5.69 7.99
C VAL A 4 -28.21 -7.05 8.28
N ASN A 5 -28.70 -8.11 7.63
CA ASN A 5 -28.13 -9.46 7.81
C ASN A 5 -26.73 -9.57 7.20
N THR A 6 -26.51 -8.92 6.05
CA THR A 6 -25.22 -8.86 5.38
C THR A 6 -24.19 -8.06 6.21
N GLN A 7 -24.60 -6.97 6.84
CA GLN A 7 -23.74 -6.17 7.72
C GLN A 7 -23.37 -6.92 9.00
N LEU A 8 -24.31 -7.66 9.61
CA LEU A 8 -24.03 -8.47 10.79
C LEU A 8 -23.03 -9.60 10.50
N VAL A 9 -23.22 -10.33 9.40
CA VAL A 9 -22.30 -11.38 8.97
C VAL A 9 -20.91 -10.82 8.69
N GLN A 10 -20.79 -9.66 8.05
CA GLN A 10 -19.51 -8.99 7.82
C GLN A 10 -18.84 -8.55 9.12
N GLN A 11 -19.61 -8.12 10.11
CA GLN A 11 -19.09 -7.69 11.42
C GLN A 11 -18.62 -8.87 12.25
N GLU A 12 -19.34 -9.98 12.24
CA GLU A 12 -18.93 -11.23 12.91
C GLU A 12 -17.64 -11.80 12.29
N GLU A 13 -17.56 -11.81 10.97
CA GLU A 13 -16.37 -12.26 10.25
C GLU A 13 -15.16 -11.37 10.54
N ARG A 14 -15.32 -10.05 10.58
CA ARG A 14 -14.26 -9.11 11.00
C ARG A 14 -13.77 -9.40 12.42
N GLN A 15 -14.66 -9.70 13.36
CA GLN A 15 -14.28 -10.02 14.74
C GLN A 15 -13.58 -11.38 14.84
N ARG A 16 -13.98 -12.36 14.02
CA ARG A 16 -13.31 -13.66 13.96
C ARG A 16 -11.87 -13.51 13.45
N ILE A 17 -11.71 -12.82 12.34
CA ILE A 17 -10.40 -12.57 11.73
C ILE A 17 -9.49 -11.73 12.65
N ALA A 18 -10.04 -10.72 13.35
CA ALA A 18 -9.26 -9.93 14.31
C ALA A 18 -8.73 -10.79 15.47
N ARG A 19 -9.47 -11.80 15.92
CA ARG A 19 -9.00 -12.75 16.93
C ARG A 19 -7.92 -13.67 16.37
N ASP A 20 -8.15 -14.26 15.20
CA ASP A 20 -7.19 -15.13 14.52
C ASP A 20 -5.87 -14.39 14.23
N LEU A 21 -5.96 -13.12 13.86
CA LEU A 21 -4.84 -12.21 13.67
C LEU A 21 -4.07 -12.00 14.98
N HIS A 22 -4.78 -11.67 16.06
CA HIS A 22 -4.17 -11.41 17.36
C HIS A 22 -3.44 -12.67 17.88
N ASP A 23 -4.04 -13.83 17.73
CA ASP A 23 -3.45 -15.09 18.19
C ASP A 23 -2.22 -15.49 17.35
N THR A 24 -2.30 -15.36 16.03
CA THR A 24 -1.19 -15.69 15.12
C THR A 24 -0.02 -14.72 15.27
N ILE A 25 -0.31 -13.43 15.30
CA ILE A 25 0.72 -12.38 15.47
C ILE A 25 1.32 -12.45 16.88
N GLY A 26 0.47 -12.57 17.90
CA GLY A 26 0.90 -12.64 19.30
C GLY A 26 1.86 -13.81 19.53
N HIS A 27 1.55 -14.98 18.99
CA HIS A 27 2.43 -16.14 19.07
C HIS A 27 3.77 -15.92 18.35
N THR A 28 3.73 -15.39 17.14
CA THR A 28 4.94 -15.15 16.34
C THR A 28 5.85 -14.07 16.96
N LEU A 29 5.27 -12.97 17.46
CA LEU A 29 6.02 -11.93 18.17
C LEU A 29 6.66 -12.47 19.45
N THR A 30 5.97 -13.36 20.17
CA THR A 30 6.50 -14.03 21.35
C THR A 30 7.70 -14.91 21.00
N MET A 31 7.60 -15.69 19.90
CA MET A 31 8.73 -16.49 19.39
C MET A 31 9.93 -15.60 19.00
N ILE A 32 9.71 -14.52 18.29
CA ILE A 32 10.77 -13.57 17.91
C ILE A 32 11.45 -13.00 19.18
N LYS A 33 10.66 -12.59 20.18
CA LYS A 33 11.17 -12.12 21.47
C LYS A 33 12.07 -13.15 22.14
N VAL A 34 11.59 -14.39 22.31
CA VAL A 34 12.34 -15.48 22.95
C VAL A 34 13.65 -15.77 22.19
N LYS A 35 13.60 -15.85 20.86
CA LYS A 35 14.80 -16.07 20.03
C LYS A 35 15.79 -14.89 20.13
N THR A 36 15.31 -13.65 20.20
CA THR A 36 16.16 -12.47 20.41
C THR A 36 16.84 -12.50 21.76
N GLU A 37 16.10 -12.86 22.83
CA GLU A 37 16.68 -13.00 24.19
C GLU A 37 17.73 -14.13 24.24
N LEU A 38 17.47 -15.26 23.55
CA LEU A 38 18.44 -16.35 23.42
C LEU A 38 19.68 -15.91 22.67
N THR A 39 19.51 -15.26 21.52
CA THR A 39 20.62 -14.74 20.71
C THR A 39 21.52 -13.79 21.52
N THR A 40 20.89 -12.89 22.30
CA THR A 40 21.64 -11.97 23.18
C THR A 40 22.51 -12.72 24.20
N LYS A 41 22.02 -13.84 24.76
CA LYS A 41 22.78 -14.66 25.70
C LYS A 41 23.88 -15.50 25.03
N LEU A 42 23.75 -15.80 23.74
CA LEU A 42 24.74 -16.57 22.97
C LEU A 42 25.91 -15.73 22.45
N ILE A 43 25.77 -14.40 22.39
CA ILE A 43 26.80 -13.51 21.82
C ILE A 43 28.17 -13.79 22.43
N ASP A 44 28.24 -13.92 23.75
CA ASP A 44 29.51 -14.12 24.48
C ASP A 44 29.83 -15.61 24.72
N ARG A 45 28.91 -16.53 24.53
CA ARG A 45 29.08 -17.95 24.85
C ARG A 45 29.28 -18.84 23.63
N ASP A 46 28.55 -18.57 22.55
CA ASP A 46 28.64 -19.33 21.30
C ASP A 46 28.34 -18.41 20.10
N PRO A 47 29.31 -17.61 19.66
CA PRO A 47 29.15 -16.71 18.53
C PRO A 47 28.82 -17.42 17.22
N SER A 48 29.13 -18.72 17.10
CA SER A 48 28.85 -19.50 15.89
C SER A 48 27.35 -19.73 15.69
N SER A 49 26.60 -19.93 16.78
CA SER A 49 25.15 -20.13 16.76
C SER A 49 24.35 -18.83 16.60
N VAL A 50 24.94 -17.67 16.91
CA VAL A 50 24.28 -16.36 16.82
C VAL A 50 23.78 -16.07 15.40
N LYS A 51 24.60 -16.33 14.38
CA LYS A 51 24.25 -16.09 12.98
C LYS A 51 23.04 -16.95 12.54
N GLN A 52 22.97 -18.17 13.01
CA GLN A 52 21.83 -19.05 12.69
C GLN A 52 20.55 -18.58 13.37
N GLU A 53 20.59 -18.22 14.65
CA GLU A 53 19.42 -17.67 15.36
C GLU A 53 18.91 -16.35 14.75
N LEU A 54 19.81 -15.47 14.31
CA LEU A 54 19.43 -14.24 13.60
C LEU A 54 18.76 -14.53 12.26
N ASN A 55 19.25 -15.53 11.50
CA ASN A 55 18.60 -15.93 10.25
C ASN A 55 17.20 -16.52 10.51
N ASP A 56 17.04 -17.30 11.58
CA ASP A 56 15.76 -17.86 11.98
C ASP A 56 14.76 -16.78 12.41
N ILE A 57 15.21 -15.77 13.17
CA ILE A 57 14.41 -14.58 13.52
C ILE A 57 13.95 -13.87 12.24
N LEU A 58 14.86 -13.67 11.29
CA LEU A 58 14.56 -13.00 10.03
C LEU A 58 13.57 -13.78 9.20
N ALA A 59 13.72 -15.11 9.10
CA ALA A 59 12.78 -16.00 8.40
C ALA A 59 11.40 -15.99 9.06
N THR A 60 11.33 -16.11 10.39
CA THR A 60 10.09 -16.05 11.17
C THR A 60 9.37 -14.71 10.97
N THR A 61 10.12 -13.60 11.02
CA THR A 61 9.59 -12.25 10.78
C THR A 61 9.00 -12.09 9.38
N ARG A 62 9.70 -12.61 8.34
CA ARG A 62 9.19 -12.60 6.95
C ARG A 62 7.89 -13.39 6.80
N THR A 63 7.83 -14.57 7.42
CA THR A 63 6.63 -15.42 7.40
C THR A 63 5.46 -14.73 8.10
N ALA A 64 5.69 -14.13 9.27
CA ALA A 64 4.67 -13.37 9.98
C ALA A 64 4.13 -12.20 9.16
N LEU A 65 5.01 -11.41 8.57
CA LEU A 65 4.62 -10.30 7.70
C LEU A 65 3.81 -10.78 6.48
N LYS A 66 4.13 -11.93 5.92
CA LYS A 66 3.36 -12.53 4.83
C LYS A 66 1.95 -12.91 5.30
N GLN A 67 1.84 -13.62 6.43
CA GLN A 67 0.55 -14.03 7.01
C GLN A 67 -0.33 -12.82 7.36
N VAL A 68 0.24 -11.78 7.97
CA VAL A 68 -0.48 -10.51 8.24
C VAL A 68 -1.03 -9.90 6.96
N ARG A 69 -0.21 -9.87 5.89
CA ARG A 69 -0.65 -9.31 4.59
C ARG A 69 -1.79 -10.11 3.98
N GLU A 70 -1.73 -11.44 4.04
CA GLU A 70 -2.77 -12.34 3.55
C GLU A 70 -4.09 -12.11 4.32
N LEU A 71 -4.04 -12.07 5.65
CA LEU A 71 -5.22 -11.84 6.49
C LEU A 71 -5.82 -10.44 6.31
N VAL A 72 -4.99 -9.40 6.22
CA VAL A 72 -5.45 -8.03 5.95
C VAL A 72 -6.03 -7.89 4.54
N SER A 73 -5.49 -8.64 3.58
CA SER A 73 -6.03 -8.70 2.22
C SER A 73 -7.44 -9.27 2.18
N ASP A 74 -7.70 -10.31 2.97
CA ASP A 74 -9.05 -10.92 3.07
C ASP A 74 -10.05 -10.01 3.80
N MET A 75 -9.57 -9.14 4.70
CA MET A 75 -10.44 -8.25 5.50
C MET A 75 -10.91 -6.99 4.79
N ASN A 76 -10.13 -6.41 3.89
CA ASN A 76 -10.42 -5.12 3.25
C ASN A 76 -9.84 -5.09 1.83
N PHE A 77 -10.30 -6.01 0.98
CA PHE A 77 -9.97 -5.92 -0.44
C PHE A 77 -10.55 -4.62 -1.00
N VAL A 78 -9.67 -3.66 -1.29
CA VAL A 78 -10.04 -2.44 -1.98
C VAL A 78 -9.56 -2.57 -3.42
N SER A 79 -10.49 -2.76 -4.35
CA SER A 79 -10.15 -2.78 -5.76
C SER A 79 -9.58 -1.43 -6.18
N LEU A 80 -8.42 -1.45 -6.81
CA LEU A 80 -7.78 -0.25 -7.33
C LEU A 80 -8.68 0.47 -8.34
N GLN A 81 -9.37 -0.29 -9.19
CA GLN A 81 -10.28 0.28 -10.19
C GLN A 81 -11.45 1.01 -9.53
N MET A 82 -12.07 0.40 -8.51
CA MET A 82 -13.17 1.03 -7.77
C MET A 82 -12.70 2.28 -7.03
N GLU A 83 -11.52 2.24 -6.45
CA GLU A 83 -10.96 3.41 -5.75
C GLU A 83 -10.63 4.57 -6.71
N LEU A 84 -10.09 4.28 -7.89
CA LEU A 84 -9.84 5.30 -8.92
C LEU A 84 -11.14 6.00 -9.33
N LEU A 85 -12.22 5.23 -9.55
CA LEU A 85 -13.55 5.78 -9.87
C LEU A 85 -14.12 6.62 -8.71
N HIS A 86 -13.99 6.13 -7.48
CA HIS A 86 -14.42 6.87 -6.30
C HIS A 86 -13.64 8.19 -6.14
N CYS A 87 -12.30 8.15 -6.31
CA CYS A 87 -11.48 9.35 -6.28
C CYS A 87 -11.86 10.35 -7.39
N GLN A 88 -12.17 9.87 -8.61
CA GLN A 88 -12.66 10.72 -9.70
C GLN A 88 -13.96 11.41 -9.32
N GLN A 89 -14.94 10.69 -8.79
CA GLN A 89 -16.22 11.25 -8.35
C GLN A 89 -16.03 12.29 -7.23
N LEU A 90 -15.15 12.00 -6.28
CA LEU A 90 -14.83 12.89 -5.17
C LEU A 90 -14.21 14.22 -5.67
N LEU A 91 -13.24 14.15 -6.58
CA LEU A 91 -12.61 15.32 -7.18
C LEU A 91 -13.61 16.13 -8.02
N GLN A 92 -14.45 15.47 -8.82
CA GLN A 92 -15.50 16.10 -9.59
C GLN A 92 -16.51 16.82 -8.70
N SER A 93 -16.90 16.26 -7.56
CA SER A 93 -17.79 16.91 -6.59
C SER A 93 -17.18 18.18 -5.97
N ALA A 94 -15.84 18.26 -5.97
CA ALA A 94 -15.08 19.44 -5.55
C ALA A 94 -14.73 20.39 -6.72
N ASN A 95 -15.38 20.23 -7.89
CA ASN A 95 -15.15 21.00 -9.12
C ASN A 95 -13.72 20.84 -9.71
N ILE A 96 -13.06 19.71 -9.47
CA ILE A 96 -11.78 19.38 -10.10
C ILE A 96 -12.05 18.44 -11.26
N THR A 97 -11.81 18.89 -12.48
CA THR A 97 -11.96 18.07 -13.69
C THR A 97 -10.94 16.94 -13.68
N THR A 98 -11.40 15.68 -13.68
CA THR A 98 -10.51 14.53 -13.49
C THR A 98 -10.61 13.57 -14.67
N THR A 99 -9.45 13.22 -15.26
CA THR A 99 -9.32 12.23 -16.34
C THR A 99 -8.48 11.05 -15.88
N ILE A 100 -8.91 9.82 -16.25
CA ILE A 100 -8.18 8.58 -15.94
C ILE A 100 -7.86 7.87 -17.26
N HIS A 101 -6.58 7.59 -17.48
CA HIS A 101 -6.09 6.84 -18.63
C HIS A 101 -5.39 5.56 -18.15
N ASN A 102 -6.04 4.42 -18.38
CA ASN A 102 -5.45 3.10 -18.07
C ASN A 102 -4.93 2.44 -19.34
N HIS A 103 -3.60 2.38 -19.45
CA HIS A 103 -2.89 1.71 -20.55
C HIS A 103 -2.50 0.26 -20.23
N CYS A 104 -2.96 -0.27 -19.07
CA CYS A 104 -2.65 -1.62 -18.59
C CYS A 104 -3.91 -2.41 -18.19
N PRO A 105 -4.94 -2.52 -19.03
CA PRO A 105 -6.21 -3.11 -18.61
C PRO A 105 -6.11 -4.63 -18.34
N LYS A 106 -5.06 -5.29 -18.79
CA LYS A 106 -4.90 -6.75 -18.69
C LYS A 106 -3.99 -7.21 -17.55
N ILE A 107 -3.35 -6.31 -16.81
CA ILE A 107 -2.48 -6.71 -15.70
C ILE A 107 -3.33 -7.06 -14.49
N VAL A 108 -3.12 -8.27 -13.98
CA VAL A 108 -3.75 -8.76 -12.76
C VAL A 108 -2.80 -8.49 -11.58
N LEU A 109 -3.18 -7.56 -10.74
CA LEU A 109 -2.50 -7.29 -9.47
C LEU A 109 -2.98 -8.29 -8.42
N SER A 110 -2.13 -8.63 -7.45
CA SER A 110 -2.58 -9.35 -6.24
C SER A 110 -3.45 -8.45 -5.38
N SER A 111 -4.28 -9.04 -4.52
CA SER A 111 -5.14 -8.29 -3.59
C SER A 111 -4.35 -7.29 -2.71
N VAL A 112 -3.12 -7.65 -2.33
CA VAL A 112 -2.23 -6.77 -1.56
C VAL A 112 -1.76 -5.59 -2.41
N GLU A 113 -1.31 -5.85 -3.65
CA GLU A 113 -0.88 -4.79 -4.58
C GLU A 113 -2.02 -3.82 -4.86
N GLU A 114 -3.23 -4.33 -5.18
CA GLU A 114 -4.41 -3.48 -5.41
C GLU A 114 -4.74 -2.63 -4.20
N THR A 115 -4.83 -3.24 -3.01
CA THR A 115 -5.19 -2.53 -1.78
C THR A 115 -4.17 -1.45 -1.43
N MET A 116 -2.87 -1.76 -1.49
CA MET A 116 -1.83 -0.78 -1.16
C MET A 116 -1.80 0.38 -2.15
N LEU A 117 -1.94 0.11 -3.45
CA LEU A 117 -2.04 1.14 -4.48
C LEU A 117 -3.30 1.96 -4.32
N ALA A 118 -4.45 1.35 -4.06
CA ALA A 118 -5.72 2.04 -3.82
C ALA A 118 -5.63 3.02 -2.64
N LEU A 119 -5.02 2.59 -1.52
CA LEU A 119 -4.79 3.46 -0.36
C LEU A 119 -3.84 4.63 -0.68
N CYS A 120 -2.84 4.42 -1.54
CA CYS A 120 -1.95 5.50 -1.99
C CYS A 120 -2.68 6.49 -2.91
N VAL A 121 -3.51 6.01 -3.82
CA VAL A 121 -4.36 6.86 -4.69
C VAL A 121 -5.32 7.69 -3.84
N ARG A 122 -5.97 7.10 -2.86
CA ARG A 122 -6.87 7.79 -1.90
C ARG A 122 -6.13 8.89 -1.14
N GLU A 123 -4.95 8.60 -0.61
CA GLU A 123 -4.15 9.57 0.14
C GLU A 123 -3.69 10.73 -0.75
N ALA A 124 -3.22 10.44 -1.98
CA ALA A 124 -2.85 11.47 -2.94
C ALA A 124 -4.04 12.37 -3.31
N THR A 125 -5.22 11.77 -3.54
CA THR A 125 -6.47 12.49 -3.81
C THR A 125 -6.89 13.37 -2.64
N THR A 126 -6.78 12.85 -1.41
CA THR A 126 -7.11 13.60 -0.19
C THR A 126 -6.17 14.79 0.01
N ASN A 127 -4.87 14.60 -0.28
CA ASN A 127 -3.89 15.66 -0.20
C ASN A 127 -4.16 16.75 -1.25
N MET A 128 -4.53 16.35 -2.47
CA MET A 128 -4.94 17.28 -3.52
C MET A 128 -6.14 18.12 -3.08
N LEU A 129 -7.22 17.51 -2.59
CA LEU A 129 -8.41 18.21 -2.11
C LEU A 129 -8.12 19.20 -0.99
N LYS A 130 -7.21 18.87 -0.09
CA LYS A 130 -6.88 19.70 1.06
C LYS A 130 -5.91 20.84 0.77
N HIS A 131 -5.02 20.64 -0.21
CA HIS A 131 -3.81 21.47 -0.29
C HIS A 131 -3.52 22.03 -1.68
N SER A 132 -4.07 21.46 -2.79
CA SER A 132 -3.58 21.81 -4.11
C SER A 132 -4.21 23.08 -4.70
N GLN A 133 -5.47 23.40 -4.38
CA GLN A 133 -6.27 24.41 -5.09
C GLN A 133 -6.32 24.16 -6.62
N ALA A 134 -6.21 22.91 -7.04
CA ALA A 134 -6.21 22.51 -8.44
C ALA A 134 -7.59 22.65 -9.08
N GLN A 135 -7.60 22.84 -10.41
CA GLN A 135 -8.81 22.78 -11.24
C GLN A 135 -8.85 21.52 -12.10
N ASN A 136 -7.70 20.93 -12.39
CA ASN A 136 -7.57 19.73 -13.20
C ASN A 136 -6.69 18.68 -12.52
N CYS A 137 -7.09 17.40 -12.68
CA CYS A 137 -6.33 16.23 -12.25
C CYS A 137 -6.26 15.23 -13.40
N GLN A 138 -5.09 14.67 -13.63
CA GLN A 138 -4.87 13.57 -14.56
C GLN A 138 -4.28 12.37 -13.83
N MET A 139 -4.92 11.21 -13.98
CA MET A 139 -4.41 9.92 -13.49
C MET A 139 -4.05 9.05 -14.67
N GLN A 140 -2.84 8.51 -14.68
CA GLN A 140 -2.32 7.66 -15.76
C GLN A 140 -1.76 6.38 -15.18
N ILE A 141 -2.10 5.25 -15.81
CA ILE A 141 -1.60 3.92 -15.46
C ILE A 141 -0.84 3.37 -16.64
N HIS A 142 0.42 3.00 -16.44
CA HIS A 142 1.29 2.43 -17.45
C HIS A 142 1.98 1.15 -17.00
N CYS A 143 2.26 0.27 -17.96
CA CYS A 143 3.06 -0.93 -17.80
C CYS A 143 4.21 -0.87 -18.80
N ARG A 144 5.41 -0.57 -18.29
CA ARG A 144 6.63 -0.52 -19.12
C ARG A 144 7.82 -1.06 -18.34
N ASN A 145 8.74 -1.72 -19.01
CA ASN A 145 9.99 -2.21 -18.42
C ASN A 145 9.76 -3.08 -17.17
N ARG A 146 8.74 -3.95 -17.19
CA ARG A 146 8.34 -4.81 -16.06
C ARG A 146 7.95 -4.02 -14.80
N GLN A 147 7.49 -2.79 -14.97
CA GLN A 147 6.94 -1.98 -13.90
C GLN A 147 5.50 -1.59 -14.19
N TYR A 148 4.66 -1.70 -13.16
CA TYR A 148 3.33 -1.12 -13.10
C TYR A 148 3.43 0.24 -12.43
N THR A 149 2.97 1.29 -13.10
CA THR A 149 3.11 2.65 -12.61
C THR A 149 1.78 3.37 -12.59
N ILE A 150 1.56 4.17 -11.56
CA ILE A 150 0.44 5.12 -11.47
C ILE A 150 1.02 6.51 -11.30
N THR A 151 0.59 7.43 -12.15
CA THR A 151 0.92 8.84 -12.06
C THR A 151 -0.34 9.63 -11.78
N ILE A 152 -0.33 10.50 -10.78
CA ILE A 152 -1.41 11.43 -10.44
C ILE A 152 -0.82 12.83 -10.51
N GLN A 153 -1.36 13.67 -11.37
CA GLN A 153 -0.86 15.04 -11.58
C GLN A 153 -2.01 16.04 -11.48
N ASP A 154 -1.82 17.07 -10.70
CA ASP A 154 -2.70 18.24 -10.62
C ASP A 154 -2.03 19.51 -11.18
N ASP A 155 -2.82 20.53 -11.44
CA ASP A 155 -2.39 21.86 -11.89
C ASP A 155 -2.42 22.92 -10.77
N GLY A 156 -2.39 22.48 -9.52
CA GLY A 156 -2.51 23.37 -8.36
C GLY A 156 -1.23 24.10 -7.97
N ILE A 157 -1.18 24.57 -6.72
CA ILE A 157 -0.07 25.40 -6.21
C ILE A 157 1.25 24.63 -6.00
N GLY A 158 1.25 23.31 -6.19
CA GLY A 158 2.42 22.46 -6.02
C GLY A 158 2.74 22.12 -4.56
N LEU A 159 3.90 21.49 -4.34
CA LEU A 159 4.38 21.10 -3.03
C LEU A 159 5.17 22.25 -2.39
N GLU A 160 4.83 22.63 -1.15
CA GLU A 160 5.73 23.43 -0.34
C GLU A 160 6.97 22.62 0.07
N GLN A 161 8.15 23.25 0.04
CA GLN A 161 9.43 22.61 0.41
C GLN A 161 9.58 22.29 1.92
N LYS A 162 8.51 22.34 2.68
CA LYS A 162 8.49 21.94 4.10
C LYS A 162 8.31 20.46 4.19
N GLY A 163 9.40 19.71 4.22
CA GLY A 163 9.49 18.27 4.57
C GLY A 163 8.30 17.37 4.15
N LEU A 164 8.53 16.09 3.99
CA LEU A 164 7.46 15.13 3.68
C LEU A 164 6.50 15.04 4.86
N GLY A 165 5.22 15.38 4.67
CA GLY A 165 4.17 15.17 5.66
C GLY A 165 3.92 13.68 5.95
N ASN A 166 3.16 13.39 7.02
CA ASN A 166 2.86 12.01 7.43
C ASN A 166 2.22 11.17 6.30
N GLY A 167 1.35 11.75 5.49
CA GLY A 167 0.71 11.08 4.36
C GLY A 167 1.71 10.63 3.29
N MET A 168 2.67 11.48 2.93
CA MET A 168 3.72 11.14 1.95
C MET A 168 4.66 10.05 2.47
N ASN A 169 5.01 10.07 3.76
CA ASN A 169 5.80 9.01 4.39
C ASN A 169 5.04 7.68 4.38
N SER A 170 3.76 7.69 4.72
CA SER A 170 2.90 6.51 4.70
C SER A 170 2.78 5.91 3.28
N MET A 171 2.65 6.74 2.24
CA MET A 171 2.66 6.28 0.84
C MET A 171 4.01 5.64 0.47
N LYS A 172 5.15 6.23 0.86
CA LYS A 172 6.48 5.63 0.65
C LYS A 172 6.63 4.28 1.34
N GLU A 173 6.18 4.15 2.58
CA GLU A 173 6.25 2.90 3.33
C GLU A 173 5.41 1.81 2.66
N ARG A 174 4.18 2.12 2.19
CA ARG A 174 3.34 1.17 1.46
C ARG A 174 4.01 0.69 0.17
N MET A 175 4.61 1.61 -0.59
CA MET A 175 5.31 1.20 -1.82
C MET A 175 6.54 0.35 -1.53
N ARG A 176 7.31 0.62 -0.48
CA ARG A 176 8.44 -0.23 -0.05
C ARG A 176 8.00 -1.67 0.27
N VAL A 177 6.81 -1.84 0.88
CA VAL A 177 6.23 -3.17 1.14
C VAL A 177 6.05 -3.96 -0.16
N LEU A 178 5.72 -3.28 -1.26
CA LEU A 178 5.54 -3.86 -2.60
C LEU A 178 6.85 -3.91 -3.40
N GLN A 179 8.00 -3.64 -2.79
CA GLN A 179 9.30 -3.51 -3.46
C GLN A 179 9.29 -2.41 -4.55
N GLY A 180 8.45 -1.42 -4.37
CA GLY A 180 8.24 -0.29 -5.26
C GLY A 180 8.65 1.03 -4.65
N ASP A 181 8.38 2.11 -5.38
CA ASP A 181 8.74 3.47 -5.00
C ASP A 181 7.55 4.44 -5.09
N ALA A 182 7.59 5.49 -4.24
CA ALA A 182 6.72 6.65 -4.33
C ALA A 182 7.57 7.93 -4.45
N LEU A 183 7.38 8.64 -5.56
CA LEU A 183 8.06 9.91 -5.83
C LEU A 183 7.04 11.04 -5.85
N PHE A 184 7.47 12.20 -5.37
CA PHE A 184 6.66 13.41 -5.28
C PHE A 184 7.43 14.57 -5.89
N GLU A 185 6.86 15.17 -6.90
CA GLU A 185 7.41 16.33 -7.59
C GLU A 185 6.36 17.44 -7.60
N GLY A 186 6.77 18.67 -7.52
CA GLY A 186 5.84 19.77 -7.64
C GLY A 186 6.49 21.14 -7.47
N ASN A 187 5.89 22.10 -8.12
CA ASN A 187 6.22 23.52 -7.98
C ASN A 187 4.98 24.37 -8.30
N THR A 188 5.06 25.65 -8.01
CA THR A 188 3.95 26.60 -8.19
C THR A 188 3.54 26.84 -9.65
N LYS A 189 4.31 26.34 -10.64
CA LYS A 189 3.99 26.50 -12.07
C LYS A 189 3.34 25.29 -12.69
N THR A 190 3.63 24.10 -12.17
CA THR A 190 3.23 22.82 -12.78
C THR A 190 2.31 21.97 -11.89
N GLY A 191 1.95 22.49 -10.69
CA GLY A 191 1.18 21.74 -9.72
C GLY A 191 1.99 20.63 -9.05
N THR A 192 1.30 19.57 -8.56
CA THR A 192 1.91 18.40 -7.93
C THR A 192 1.80 17.19 -8.83
N LYS A 193 2.88 16.42 -8.88
CA LYS A 193 2.92 15.10 -9.53
C LYS A 193 3.35 14.05 -8.52
N VAL A 194 2.51 13.04 -8.36
CA VAL A 194 2.77 11.86 -7.53
C VAL A 194 2.96 10.67 -8.45
N PHE A 195 4.00 9.91 -8.22
CA PHE A 195 4.34 8.74 -9.01
C PHE A 195 4.52 7.52 -8.09
N PHE A 196 3.78 6.46 -8.37
CA PHE A 196 3.92 5.15 -7.72
C PHE A 196 4.42 4.15 -8.73
N SER A 197 5.37 3.30 -8.35
CA SER A 197 5.85 2.20 -9.19
C SER A 197 6.00 0.93 -8.37
N ILE A 198 5.63 -0.20 -8.96
CA ILE A 198 5.86 -1.53 -8.41
C ILE A 198 6.38 -2.47 -9.50
N PRO A 199 7.25 -3.44 -9.17
CA PRO A 199 7.70 -4.44 -10.14
C PRO A 199 6.54 -5.38 -10.52
N ILE A 200 6.43 -5.70 -11.80
CA ILE A 200 5.54 -6.76 -12.29
C ILE A 200 6.25 -8.10 -12.07
N GLN A 201 5.66 -8.98 -11.27
CA GLN A 201 6.20 -10.31 -11.01
C GLN A 201 6.13 -11.20 -12.25
N ASP A 202 7.09 -12.14 -12.38
CA ASP A 202 7.13 -13.12 -13.48
C ASP A 202 5.80 -13.90 -13.55
N GLY A 203 5.26 -14.01 -14.78
CA GLY A 203 3.95 -14.63 -15.02
C GLY A 203 2.77 -13.66 -15.12
N LYS A 204 2.97 -12.37 -14.85
CA LYS A 204 1.94 -11.32 -14.97
C LYS A 204 2.15 -10.43 -16.21
N GLU A 205 2.95 -10.84 -17.18
CA GLU A 205 3.14 -10.06 -18.41
C GLU A 205 1.82 -9.91 -19.18
N PRO A 206 1.49 -8.72 -19.72
CA PRO A 206 0.35 -8.57 -20.60
C PRO A 206 0.55 -9.46 -21.81
N LEU A 207 -0.41 -10.35 -22.09
CA LEU A 207 -0.47 -11.05 -23.37
C LEU A 207 -0.49 -10.00 -24.49
N THR A 208 0.57 -9.94 -25.27
CA THR A 208 0.75 -9.07 -26.45
C THR A 208 -0.41 -9.21 -27.43
#